data_b4c3991214e2adc73c8c4ba13be0da1b
#
_entry.id   b4c3991214e2adc73c8c4ba13be0da1b
#
_cell.length_a   1.000
_cell.length_b   1.000
_cell.length_c   1.000
_cell.angle_alpha   90.00
_cell.angle_beta   90.00
_cell.angle_gamma   90.00
#
_symmetry.space_group_name_H-M   'P 1'
#
loop_
_entity.id
_entity.type
_entity.pdbx_description
1 polymer ?
#
loop_
_entity_poly.entity_id
_entity_poly.type
_entity_poly.pdbx_seq_one_letter_code
_entity_poly.pdbx_strand_id
1 'polypeptide(L)'
;FIICANNLGSCYGTTGPLSINPETGKAWFSDFPTITIRDMANALELLKKELKIEKIHTVIGSSQGGQIAQEWAIMFPGNTNNLILIATNCVHSSWGIAFNESQRMAIKADPSYGENTDEGGAAGLQVARSIALLSYRNYATYDVSQRERRKKTGYKAAADYQQYQGEKLVKRVNAYSYVRLSEAMDSHDVCRNRCKNHEAGLHKIKANTLVIGVTSDILFPIEEQQRIADSIPKANFATIDSLYGHDAFLIETEQ
;
A
#
# COMPACT_ATOMS: atom_id res chain seq x y z
N PHE A 1 16.58 17.36 6.12
CA PHE A 1 15.30 17.10 6.80
C PHE A 1 14.56 15.94 6.11
N ILE A 2 13.60 15.32 6.84
CA ILE A 2 12.81 14.17 6.37
C ILE A 2 11.36 14.64 6.24
N ILE A 3 10.72 14.27 5.12
CA ILE A 3 9.30 14.56 4.86
C ILE A 3 8.57 13.23 4.68
N CYS A 4 7.46 13.05 5.42
CA CYS A 4 6.53 11.96 5.23
C CYS A 4 5.15 12.58 4.93
N ALA A 5 4.76 12.55 3.67
CA ALA A 5 3.47 13.09 3.24
C ALA A 5 2.38 12.02 3.30
N ASN A 6 1.17 12.42 3.67
CA ASN A 6 0.02 11.55 3.58
C ASN A 6 -0.45 11.40 2.13
N ASN A 7 -0.80 10.18 1.74
CA ASN A 7 -1.24 9.89 0.38
C ASN A 7 -2.63 10.49 0.11
N LEU A 8 -2.81 11.04 -1.08
CA LEU A 8 -4.11 11.47 -1.59
C LEU A 8 -5.12 10.32 -1.45
N GLY A 9 -6.33 10.63 -1.00
CA GLY A 9 -7.38 9.64 -0.75
C GLY A 9 -7.33 8.98 0.63
N SER A 10 -6.26 9.21 1.43
CA SER A 10 -6.17 8.66 2.78
C SER A 10 -7.00 9.46 3.79
N CYS A 11 -7.12 8.91 5.01
CA CYS A 11 -7.88 9.51 6.11
C CYS A 11 -7.02 10.32 7.09
N TYR A 12 -5.77 10.62 6.75
CA TYR A 12 -4.79 11.22 7.67
C TYR A 12 -4.40 12.66 7.26
N GLY A 13 -5.37 13.56 7.16
CA GLY A 13 -5.08 15.00 6.97
C GLY A 13 -4.72 15.41 5.54
N THR A 14 -5.06 14.57 4.56
CA THR A 14 -5.03 14.89 3.13
C THR A 14 -6.45 14.89 2.56
N THR A 15 -6.63 15.38 1.33
CA THR A 15 -7.91 15.30 0.64
C THR A 15 -8.27 13.84 0.40
N GLY A 16 -9.45 13.43 0.87
CA GLY A 16 -9.96 12.06 0.80
C GLY A 16 -11.48 12.02 0.91
N PRO A 17 -12.08 10.84 0.97
CA PRO A 17 -13.52 10.64 0.97
C PRO A 17 -14.32 11.42 2.02
N LEU A 18 -13.77 11.69 3.19
CA LEU A 18 -14.44 12.51 4.21
C LEU A 18 -14.20 14.02 4.03
N SER A 19 -13.43 14.43 3.02
CA SER A 19 -13.27 15.85 2.69
C SER A 19 -14.55 16.42 2.07
N ILE A 20 -14.78 17.72 2.29
CA ILE A 20 -15.93 18.40 1.72
C ILE A 20 -15.75 18.58 0.22
N ASN A 21 -16.73 18.17 -0.55
CA ASN A 21 -16.86 18.47 -1.97
C ASN A 21 -17.21 19.98 -2.12
N PRO A 22 -16.35 20.77 -2.78
CA PRO A 22 -16.59 22.22 -2.91
C PRO A 22 -17.84 22.58 -3.73
N GLU A 23 -18.31 21.67 -4.58
CA GLU A 23 -19.50 21.90 -5.42
C GLU A 23 -20.81 21.68 -4.66
N THR A 24 -20.82 20.72 -3.72
CA THR A 24 -22.05 20.32 -3.01
C THR A 24 -22.08 20.81 -1.56
N GLY A 25 -20.93 21.17 -0.99
CA GLY A 25 -20.78 21.52 0.42
C GLY A 25 -20.94 20.32 1.38
N LYS A 26 -20.96 19.08 0.89
CA LYS A 26 -21.06 17.83 1.66
C LYS A 26 -19.80 17.00 1.51
N ALA A 27 -19.54 16.10 2.45
CA ALA A 27 -18.45 15.14 2.29
C ALA A 27 -18.67 14.25 1.07
N TRP A 28 -17.55 13.84 0.43
CA TRP A 28 -17.61 13.02 -0.77
C TRP A 28 -18.11 11.59 -0.51
N PHE A 29 -17.68 10.98 0.57
CA PHE A 29 -17.91 9.56 0.88
C PHE A 29 -17.62 8.65 -0.32
N SER A 30 -18.60 7.84 -0.73
CA SER A 30 -18.52 6.94 -1.90
C SER A 30 -18.36 7.67 -3.24
N ASP A 31 -18.70 8.95 -3.32
CA ASP A 31 -18.60 9.76 -4.54
C ASP A 31 -17.20 10.37 -4.73
N PHE A 32 -16.27 10.14 -3.79
CA PHE A 32 -14.88 10.60 -3.95
C PHE A 32 -14.30 10.07 -5.27
N PRO A 33 -13.66 10.93 -6.09
CA PRO A 33 -13.15 10.52 -7.40
C PRO A 33 -12.25 9.30 -7.33
N THR A 34 -12.27 8.48 -8.36
CA THR A 34 -11.28 7.42 -8.55
C THR A 34 -9.91 8.05 -8.74
N ILE A 35 -8.95 7.62 -7.94
CA ILE A 35 -7.57 8.06 -7.98
C ILE A 35 -6.67 6.88 -8.34
N THR A 36 -5.51 7.18 -8.91
CA THR A 36 -4.50 6.20 -9.30
C THR A 36 -3.19 6.43 -8.54
N ILE A 37 -2.29 5.46 -8.58
CA ILE A 37 -0.93 5.63 -8.06
C ILE A 37 -0.22 6.82 -8.72
N ARG A 38 -0.50 7.10 -10.00
CA ARG A 38 0.05 8.29 -10.71
C ARG A 38 -0.48 9.60 -10.16
N ASP A 39 -1.74 9.66 -9.79
CA ASP A 39 -2.31 10.86 -9.17
C ASP A 39 -1.67 11.14 -7.82
N MET A 40 -1.40 10.09 -7.02
CA MET A 40 -0.66 10.21 -5.77
C MET A 40 0.77 10.74 -6.00
N ALA A 41 1.48 10.21 -6.98
CA ALA A 41 2.81 10.69 -7.34
C ALA A 41 2.79 12.14 -7.84
N ASN A 42 1.78 12.55 -8.63
CA ASN A 42 1.59 13.93 -9.04
C ASN A 42 1.31 14.86 -7.84
N ALA A 43 0.50 14.43 -6.87
CA ALA A 43 0.25 15.20 -5.65
C ALA A 43 1.54 15.44 -4.85
N LEU A 44 2.41 14.43 -4.74
CA LEU A 44 3.73 14.57 -4.11
C LEU A 44 4.65 15.52 -4.88
N GLU A 45 4.61 15.52 -6.22
CA GLU A 45 5.36 16.49 -7.03
C GLU A 45 4.87 17.92 -6.83
N LEU A 46 3.56 18.12 -6.66
CA LEU A 46 3.01 19.43 -6.32
C LEU A 46 3.49 19.89 -4.93
N LEU A 47 3.46 19.01 -3.94
CA LEU A 47 4.00 19.28 -2.61
C LEU A 47 5.48 19.63 -2.64
N LYS A 48 6.28 18.87 -3.40
CA LYS A 48 7.71 19.17 -3.61
C LYS A 48 7.93 20.59 -4.13
N LYS A 49 7.13 21.01 -5.13
CA LYS A 49 7.20 22.36 -5.73
C LYS A 49 6.79 23.44 -4.74
N GLU A 50 5.72 23.24 -4.00
CA GLU A 50 5.24 24.19 -2.98
C GLU A 50 6.28 24.39 -1.87
N LEU A 51 6.96 23.32 -1.47
CA LEU A 51 8.06 23.37 -0.51
C LEU A 51 9.37 23.92 -1.10
N LYS A 52 9.38 24.30 -2.39
CA LYS A 52 10.54 24.82 -3.14
C LYS A 52 11.76 23.88 -3.08
N ILE A 53 11.51 22.58 -3.08
CA ILE A 53 12.56 21.58 -3.11
C ILE A 53 12.95 21.35 -4.58
N GLU A 54 14.15 21.74 -4.95
CA GLU A 54 14.65 21.54 -6.31
C GLU A 54 14.88 20.06 -6.59
N LYS A 55 15.55 19.35 -5.67
CA LYS A 55 15.91 17.94 -5.83
C LYS A 55 15.84 17.19 -4.50
N ILE A 56 15.33 15.97 -4.57
CA ILE A 56 15.23 15.07 -3.42
C ILE A 56 16.50 14.23 -3.35
N HIS A 57 17.11 14.11 -2.17
CA HIS A 57 18.27 13.25 -1.98
C HIS A 57 17.86 11.77 -2.12
N THR A 58 16.81 11.36 -1.41
CA THR A 58 16.35 9.95 -1.42
C THR A 58 14.83 9.90 -1.30
N VAL A 59 14.19 9.12 -2.17
CA VAL A 59 12.80 8.69 -2.04
C VAL A 59 12.79 7.27 -1.52
N ILE A 60 12.00 7.01 -0.48
CA ILE A 60 11.82 5.67 0.10
C ILE A 60 10.34 5.33 0.03
N GLY A 61 10.03 4.16 -0.50
CA GLY A 61 8.66 3.65 -0.53
C GLY A 61 8.60 2.14 -0.32
N SER A 62 7.68 1.71 0.53
CA SER A 62 7.37 0.29 0.74
C SER A 62 5.95 -0.02 0.29
N SER A 63 5.69 -1.24 -0.18
CA SER A 63 4.35 -1.69 -0.59
C SER A 63 3.73 -0.71 -1.60
N GLN A 64 2.51 -0.17 -1.33
CA GLN A 64 1.90 0.91 -2.12
C GLN A 64 2.79 2.14 -2.24
N GLY A 65 3.52 2.50 -1.18
CA GLY A 65 4.49 3.59 -1.22
C GLY A 65 5.62 3.34 -2.23
N GLY A 66 6.03 2.09 -2.42
CA GLY A 66 6.97 1.69 -3.46
C GLY A 66 6.40 1.84 -4.87
N GLN A 67 5.12 1.55 -5.06
CA GLN A 67 4.42 1.82 -6.34
C GLN A 67 4.40 3.32 -6.65
N ILE A 68 4.09 4.16 -5.65
CA ILE A 68 4.10 5.63 -5.80
C ILE A 68 5.51 6.14 -6.11
N ALA A 69 6.51 5.64 -5.41
CA ALA A 69 7.91 6.03 -5.59
C ALA A 69 8.43 5.67 -7.00
N GLN A 70 8.07 4.50 -7.53
CA GLN A 70 8.37 4.10 -8.91
C GLN A 70 7.72 5.04 -9.92
N GLU A 71 6.40 5.30 -9.79
CA GLU A 71 5.69 6.21 -10.67
C GLU A 71 6.29 7.61 -10.64
N TRP A 72 6.63 8.11 -9.45
CA TRP A 72 7.27 9.44 -9.31
C TRP A 72 8.63 9.48 -10.02
N ALA A 73 9.48 8.47 -9.81
CA ALA A 73 10.79 8.40 -10.45
C ALA A 73 10.72 8.23 -11.99
N ILE A 74 9.68 7.56 -12.50
CA ILE A 74 9.45 7.41 -13.94
C ILE A 74 8.91 8.68 -14.59
N MET A 75 7.96 9.35 -13.93
CA MET A 75 7.34 10.57 -14.47
C MET A 75 8.26 11.80 -14.39
N PHE A 76 9.11 11.85 -13.37
CA PHE A 76 9.99 12.97 -13.12
C PHE A 76 11.46 12.52 -12.97
N PRO A 77 12.04 11.93 -14.03
CA PRO A 77 13.39 11.40 -13.99
C PRO A 77 14.40 12.52 -13.73
N GLY A 78 15.22 12.36 -12.71
CA GLY A 78 16.18 13.36 -12.27
C GLY A 78 15.76 14.18 -11.04
N ASN A 79 14.51 14.10 -10.61
CA ASN A 79 14.05 14.77 -9.39
C ASN A 79 14.61 14.14 -8.10
N THR A 80 15.08 12.90 -8.15
CA THR A 80 15.71 12.24 -6.99
C THR A 80 17.07 11.63 -7.37
N ASN A 81 18.00 11.64 -6.42
CA ASN A 81 19.30 11.00 -6.59
C ASN A 81 19.25 9.51 -6.31
N ASN A 82 18.54 9.11 -5.26
CA ASN A 82 18.46 7.74 -4.79
C ASN A 82 17.00 7.32 -4.59
N LEU A 83 16.72 6.05 -4.86
CA LEU A 83 15.41 5.44 -4.71
C LEU A 83 15.55 4.15 -3.90
N ILE A 84 14.73 3.98 -2.87
CA ILE A 84 14.66 2.74 -2.09
C ILE A 84 13.24 2.20 -2.21
N LEU A 85 13.14 0.98 -2.72
CA LEU A 85 11.88 0.26 -2.96
C LEU A 85 11.86 -0.99 -2.10
N ILE A 86 10.85 -1.15 -1.24
CA ILE A 86 10.78 -2.26 -0.29
C ILE A 86 9.46 -3.00 -0.47
N ALA A 87 9.51 -4.33 -0.63
CA ALA A 87 8.34 -5.21 -0.68
C ALA A 87 7.21 -4.64 -1.58
N THR A 88 7.53 -4.38 -2.86
CA THR A 88 6.64 -3.74 -3.83
C THR A 88 6.70 -4.43 -5.19
N ASN A 89 5.86 -4.01 -6.14
CA ASN A 89 5.86 -4.54 -7.51
C ASN A 89 5.76 -3.42 -8.56
N CYS A 90 6.02 -3.76 -9.82
CA CYS A 90 5.93 -2.82 -10.94
C CYS A 90 4.55 -2.85 -11.65
N VAL A 91 3.76 -3.83 -11.36
CA VAL A 91 2.35 -3.97 -11.75
C VAL A 91 1.63 -4.72 -10.65
N HIS A 92 0.45 -4.24 -10.23
CA HIS A 92 -0.28 -4.94 -9.19
C HIS A 92 -0.75 -6.30 -9.71
N SER A 93 -0.36 -7.37 -9.01
CA SER A 93 -0.61 -8.73 -9.47
C SER A 93 -2.09 -9.11 -9.38
N SER A 94 -2.53 -10.07 -10.19
CA SER A 94 -3.88 -10.63 -10.09
C SER A 94 -4.16 -11.22 -8.70
N TRP A 95 -3.13 -11.72 -8.01
CA TRP A 95 -3.20 -12.19 -6.63
C TRP A 95 -3.51 -11.04 -5.65
N GLY A 96 -2.78 -9.93 -5.75
CA GLY A 96 -3.03 -8.73 -4.94
C GLY A 96 -4.41 -8.14 -5.21
N ILE A 97 -4.82 -8.05 -6.50
CA ILE A 97 -6.16 -7.59 -6.90
C ILE A 97 -7.26 -8.48 -6.29
N ALA A 98 -7.07 -9.81 -6.28
CA ALA A 98 -8.04 -10.73 -5.69
C ALA A 98 -8.21 -10.51 -4.18
N PHE A 99 -7.11 -10.28 -3.43
CA PHE A 99 -7.19 -9.89 -2.03
C PHE A 99 -7.91 -8.55 -1.84
N ASN A 100 -7.53 -7.53 -2.61
CA ASN A 100 -8.16 -6.21 -2.54
C ASN A 100 -9.66 -6.28 -2.83
N GLU A 101 -10.07 -7.01 -3.86
CA GLU A 101 -11.50 -7.14 -4.19
C GLU A 101 -12.26 -7.90 -3.11
N SER A 102 -11.71 -8.98 -2.54
CA SER A 102 -12.33 -9.69 -1.42
C SER A 102 -12.58 -8.76 -0.22
N GLN A 103 -11.65 -7.87 0.06
CA GLN A 103 -11.78 -6.86 1.11
C GLN A 103 -12.85 -5.81 0.77
N ARG A 104 -12.88 -5.33 -0.47
CA ARG A 104 -13.93 -4.38 -0.93
C ARG A 104 -15.32 -5.02 -0.92
N MET A 105 -15.42 -6.29 -1.31
CA MET A 105 -16.68 -7.04 -1.22
C MET A 105 -17.19 -7.11 0.22
N ALA A 106 -16.32 -7.36 1.20
CA ALA A 106 -16.69 -7.36 2.61
C ALA A 106 -17.20 -5.97 3.07
N ILE A 107 -16.54 -4.89 2.66
CA ILE A 107 -16.98 -3.52 2.99
C ILE A 107 -18.32 -3.20 2.32
N LYS A 108 -18.48 -3.53 1.04
CA LYS A 108 -19.71 -3.23 0.28
C LYS A 108 -20.90 -4.10 0.71
N ALA A 109 -20.66 -5.25 1.35
CA ALA A 109 -21.70 -6.09 1.94
C ALA A 109 -22.26 -5.53 3.27
N ASP A 110 -21.57 -4.58 3.89
CA ASP A 110 -22.06 -3.86 5.07
C ASP A 110 -23.12 -2.83 4.64
N PRO A 111 -24.40 -2.97 5.07
CA PRO A 111 -25.46 -2.05 4.65
C PRO A 111 -25.17 -0.59 4.97
N SER A 112 -24.46 -0.30 6.06
CA SER A 112 -24.13 1.06 6.47
C SER A 112 -23.16 1.78 5.52
N TYR A 113 -22.42 1.05 4.67
CA TYR A 113 -21.52 1.66 3.69
C TYR A 113 -22.24 2.59 2.70
N GLY A 114 -23.50 2.28 2.35
CA GLY A 114 -24.33 3.11 1.46
C GLY A 114 -24.99 4.31 2.15
N GLU A 115 -24.89 4.44 3.46
CA GLU A 115 -25.52 5.53 4.22
C GLU A 115 -24.74 6.85 4.16
N ASN A 116 -23.49 6.82 3.68
CA ASN A 116 -22.61 7.99 3.56
C ASN A 116 -22.46 8.73 4.90
N THR A 117 -22.09 8.00 5.94
CA THR A 117 -21.71 8.50 7.27
C THR A 117 -20.25 8.23 7.57
N ASP A 118 -19.67 8.93 8.54
CA ASP A 118 -18.25 8.79 8.89
C ASP A 118 -17.88 7.35 9.30
N GLU A 119 -18.79 6.63 9.92
CA GLU A 119 -18.66 5.23 10.34
C GLU A 119 -19.21 4.22 9.32
N GLY A 120 -19.74 4.69 8.20
CA GLY A 120 -20.32 3.83 7.16
C GLY A 120 -19.34 2.77 6.68
N GLY A 121 -19.77 1.50 6.68
CA GLY A 121 -18.95 0.35 6.29
C GLY A 121 -17.96 -0.14 7.35
N ALA A 122 -18.06 0.32 8.60
CA ALA A 122 -17.10 -0.03 9.64
C ALA A 122 -17.05 -1.55 9.96
N ALA A 123 -18.19 -2.23 9.99
CA ALA A 123 -18.24 -3.68 10.22
C ALA A 123 -17.60 -4.44 9.03
N GLY A 124 -17.88 -4.02 7.81
CA GLY A 124 -17.24 -4.56 6.61
C GLY A 124 -15.73 -4.30 6.60
N LEU A 125 -15.28 -3.13 7.05
CA LEU A 125 -13.86 -2.79 7.18
C LEU A 125 -13.13 -3.68 8.21
N GLN A 126 -13.77 -4.06 9.30
CA GLN A 126 -13.20 -5.04 10.25
C GLN A 126 -12.92 -6.37 9.56
N VAL A 127 -13.86 -6.87 8.77
CA VAL A 127 -13.69 -8.11 7.99
C VAL A 127 -12.60 -7.94 6.92
N ALA A 128 -12.60 -6.81 6.22
CA ALA A 128 -11.57 -6.49 5.23
C ALA A 128 -10.16 -6.52 5.84
N ARG A 129 -9.97 -5.96 7.04
CA ARG A 129 -8.70 -6.05 7.76
C ARG A 129 -8.30 -7.47 8.09
N SER A 130 -9.25 -8.29 8.50
CA SER A 130 -9.03 -9.72 8.78
C SER A 130 -8.53 -10.46 7.53
N ILE A 131 -9.13 -10.19 6.36
CA ILE A 131 -8.69 -10.76 5.07
C ILE A 131 -7.27 -10.26 4.73
N ALA A 132 -7.01 -8.95 4.86
CA ALA A 132 -5.71 -8.35 4.57
C ALA A 132 -4.58 -9.00 5.38
N LEU A 133 -4.78 -9.28 6.66
CA LEU A 133 -3.77 -9.88 7.52
C LEU A 133 -3.33 -11.27 7.06
N LEU A 134 -4.18 -12.04 6.38
CA LEU A 134 -3.80 -13.34 5.82
C LEU A 134 -2.75 -13.19 4.71
N SER A 135 -2.76 -12.07 3.97
CA SER A 135 -1.76 -11.78 2.95
C SER A 135 -0.54 -11.00 3.48
N TYR A 136 -0.69 -10.25 4.59
CA TYR A 136 0.42 -9.52 5.22
C TYR A 136 1.30 -10.41 6.09
N ARG A 137 0.78 -11.54 6.49
CA ARG A 137 1.47 -12.60 7.20
C ARG A 137 1.56 -13.84 6.31
N ASN A 138 2.11 -14.92 6.84
CA ASN A 138 2.09 -16.22 6.19
C ASN A 138 1.75 -17.32 7.21
N TYR A 139 1.68 -18.56 6.73
CA TYR A 139 1.37 -19.70 7.59
C TYR A 139 2.32 -19.81 8.78
N ALA A 140 3.64 -19.69 8.55
CA ALA A 140 4.64 -19.85 9.61
C ALA A 140 4.50 -18.76 10.69
N THR A 141 4.20 -17.52 10.30
CA THR A 141 3.95 -16.43 11.24
C THR A 141 2.78 -16.75 12.16
N TYR A 142 1.66 -17.23 11.59
CA TYR A 142 0.48 -17.59 12.40
C TYR A 142 0.75 -18.77 13.31
N ASP A 143 1.43 -19.80 12.80
CA ASP A 143 1.77 -20.98 13.60
C ASP A 143 2.67 -20.66 14.79
N VAL A 144 3.60 -19.73 14.63
CA VAL A 144 4.50 -19.30 15.71
C VAL A 144 3.83 -18.31 16.66
N SER A 145 3.17 -17.26 16.12
CA SER A 145 2.69 -16.12 16.92
C SER A 145 1.30 -16.33 17.51
N GLN A 146 0.44 -17.11 16.83
CA GLN A 146 -0.96 -17.31 17.22
C GLN A 146 -1.26 -18.76 17.62
N ARG A 147 -0.21 -19.58 17.79
CA ARG A 147 -0.38 -20.96 18.29
C ARG A 147 -0.99 -20.93 19.68
N GLU A 148 -2.01 -21.74 19.87
CA GLU A 148 -2.71 -21.85 21.13
C GLU A 148 -1.80 -22.37 22.23
N ARG A 149 -1.69 -21.62 23.30
CA ARG A 149 -1.06 -22.07 24.55
C ARG A 149 -2.15 -22.76 25.36
N ARG A 150 -2.10 -24.10 25.45
CA ARG A 150 -3.08 -25.03 26.09
C ARG A 150 -3.68 -24.60 27.44
N LYS A 151 -3.32 -23.45 28.00
CA LYS A 151 -3.68 -23.04 29.37
C LYS A 151 -4.63 -21.84 29.47
N LYS A 152 -5.01 -21.15 28.41
CA LYS A 152 -5.75 -19.87 28.60
C LYS A 152 -7.11 -19.75 27.89
N THR A 153 -7.35 -20.28 26.72
CA THR A 153 -8.52 -19.83 25.96
C THR A 153 -9.28 -20.87 25.15
N GLY A 154 -8.91 -22.13 25.13
CA GLY A 154 -9.66 -23.16 24.36
C GLY A 154 -9.91 -22.76 22.89
N TYR A 155 -8.96 -22.91 22.00
CA TYR A 155 -9.09 -22.91 20.52
C TYR A 155 -9.36 -21.58 19.80
N LYS A 156 -9.05 -20.38 20.37
CA LYS A 156 -9.46 -19.11 19.75
C LYS A 156 -8.38 -18.05 19.56
N ALA A 157 -7.12 -18.28 19.90
CA ALA A 157 -6.09 -17.23 19.85
C ALA A 157 -5.98 -16.54 18.48
N ALA A 158 -5.98 -17.28 17.38
CA ALA A 158 -5.95 -16.72 16.04
C ALA A 158 -7.26 -15.98 15.68
N ALA A 159 -8.42 -16.49 16.12
CA ALA A 159 -9.71 -15.83 15.90
C ALA A 159 -9.80 -14.50 16.66
N ASP A 160 -9.42 -14.50 17.92
CA ASP A 160 -9.42 -13.31 18.77
C ASP A 160 -8.43 -12.26 18.21
N TYR A 161 -7.28 -12.69 17.68
CA TYR A 161 -6.33 -11.82 17.00
C TYR A 161 -6.94 -11.14 15.77
N GLN A 162 -7.62 -11.89 14.91
CA GLN A 162 -8.28 -11.34 13.72
C GLN A 162 -9.35 -10.30 14.09
N GLN A 163 -10.21 -10.60 15.06
CA GLN A 163 -11.24 -9.67 15.55
C GLN A 163 -10.61 -8.40 16.12
N TYR A 164 -9.64 -8.55 17.02
CA TYR A 164 -8.92 -7.42 17.61
C TYR A 164 -8.28 -6.50 16.57
N GLN A 165 -7.64 -7.05 15.56
CA GLN A 165 -7.00 -6.27 14.51
C GLN A 165 -8.01 -5.53 13.61
N GLY A 166 -9.17 -6.13 13.37
CA GLY A 166 -10.28 -5.48 12.70
C GLY A 166 -10.79 -4.27 13.50
N GLU A 167 -11.12 -4.47 14.78
CA GLU A 167 -11.57 -3.42 15.70
C GLU A 167 -10.52 -2.30 15.85
N LYS A 168 -9.24 -2.65 15.86
CA LYS A 168 -8.15 -1.67 15.93
C LYS A 168 -8.07 -0.80 14.69
N LEU A 169 -8.33 -1.36 13.50
CA LEU A 169 -8.25 -0.60 12.25
C LEU A 169 -9.35 0.45 12.16
N VAL A 170 -10.60 0.11 12.43
CA VAL A 170 -11.75 1.03 12.28
C VAL A 170 -11.68 2.25 13.21
N LYS A 171 -10.89 2.19 14.27
CA LYS A 171 -10.65 3.35 15.17
C LYS A 171 -9.82 4.46 14.52
N ARG A 172 -9.18 4.19 13.36
CA ARG A 172 -8.24 5.12 12.72
C ARG A 172 -8.39 5.23 11.22
N VAL A 173 -9.14 4.35 10.58
CA VAL A 173 -9.33 4.32 9.12
C VAL A 173 -10.81 4.21 8.82
N ASN A 174 -11.33 5.00 7.89
CA ASN A 174 -12.69 4.86 7.38
C ASN A 174 -12.74 3.93 6.16
N ALA A 175 -13.89 3.30 5.93
CA ALA A 175 -14.09 2.34 4.86
C ALA A 175 -13.96 2.95 3.46
N TYR A 176 -14.38 4.19 3.27
CA TYR A 176 -14.32 4.88 1.97
C TYR A 176 -12.88 5.11 1.51
N SER A 177 -12.02 5.61 2.42
CA SER A 177 -10.58 5.76 2.12
C SER A 177 -9.92 4.41 1.86
N TYR A 178 -10.27 3.37 2.62
CA TYR A 178 -9.75 2.03 2.39
C TYR A 178 -10.08 1.49 1.00
N VAL A 179 -11.33 1.65 0.57
CA VAL A 179 -11.78 1.26 -0.77
C VAL A 179 -10.99 2.02 -1.84
N ARG A 180 -10.90 3.36 -1.76
CA ARG A 180 -10.21 4.18 -2.75
C ARG A 180 -8.71 3.89 -2.84
N LEU A 181 -8.04 3.69 -1.71
CA LEU A 181 -6.62 3.33 -1.69
C LEU A 181 -6.37 1.94 -2.29
N SER A 182 -7.25 0.97 -2.05
CA SER A 182 -7.14 -0.37 -2.65
C SER A 182 -7.40 -0.34 -4.16
N GLU A 183 -8.37 0.45 -4.64
CA GLU A 183 -8.62 0.68 -6.07
C GLU A 183 -7.42 1.37 -6.75
N ALA A 184 -6.78 2.32 -6.06
CA ALA A 184 -5.57 2.95 -6.55
C ALA A 184 -4.42 1.95 -6.71
N MET A 185 -4.23 1.02 -5.74
CA MET A 185 -3.26 -0.07 -5.88
C MET A 185 -3.53 -0.94 -7.10
N ASP A 186 -4.78 -1.34 -7.33
CA ASP A 186 -5.17 -2.15 -8.48
C ASP A 186 -4.87 -1.45 -9.81
N SER A 187 -4.84 -0.12 -9.82
CA SER A 187 -4.51 0.68 -11.00
C SER A 187 -3.02 0.65 -11.35
N HIS A 188 -2.14 0.18 -10.45
CA HIS A 188 -0.71 0.26 -10.63
C HIS A 188 -0.21 -0.62 -11.77
N ASP A 189 0.43 0.03 -12.73
CA ASP A 189 1.14 -0.57 -13.83
C ASP A 189 2.12 0.48 -14.39
N VAL A 190 3.41 0.27 -14.19
CA VAL A 190 4.46 1.19 -14.65
C VAL A 190 4.49 1.37 -16.16
N CYS A 191 3.83 0.51 -16.90
CA CYS A 191 3.81 0.56 -18.37
C CYS A 191 2.49 1.08 -18.95
N ARG A 192 1.42 1.13 -18.19
CA ARG A 192 0.08 1.50 -18.69
C ARG A 192 0.10 2.80 -19.50
N ASN A 193 -0.28 2.70 -20.79
CA ASN A 193 -0.38 3.81 -21.75
C ASN A 193 0.95 4.57 -22.01
N ARG A 194 2.13 3.97 -21.77
CA ARG A 194 3.42 4.66 -22.01
C ARG A 194 4.59 3.80 -22.47
N CYS A 195 4.50 2.49 -22.41
CA CYS A 195 5.57 1.57 -22.85
C CYS A 195 5.02 0.22 -23.30
N LYS A 196 5.90 -0.61 -23.89
CA LYS A 196 5.51 -1.92 -24.43
C LYS A 196 5.53 -3.02 -23.37
N ASN A 197 6.40 -2.89 -22.38
CA ASN A 197 6.59 -3.85 -21.30
C ASN A 197 7.12 -3.14 -20.04
N HIS A 198 7.08 -3.82 -18.89
CA HIS A 198 7.43 -3.23 -17.60
C HIS A 198 8.93 -2.88 -17.54
N GLU A 199 9.81 -3.67 -18.16
CA GLU A 199 11.25 -3.40 -18.25
C GLU A 199 11.51 -2.04 -18.90
N ALA A 200 10.84 -1.74 -20.02
CA ALA A 200 10.95 -0.44 -20.68
C ALA A 200 10.41 0.73 -19.82
N GLY A 201 9.44 0.46 -18.94
CA GLY A 201 8.95 1.42 -17.97
C GLY A 201 9.99 1.72 -16.89
N LEU A 202 10.50 0.67 -16.25
CA LEU A 202 11.48 0.72 -15.18
C LEU A 202 12.84 1.28 -15.65
N HIS A 203 13.22 1.01 -16.89
CA HIS A 203 14.47 1.54 -17.49
C HIS A 203 14.51 3.08 -17.55
N LYS A 204 13.38 3.76 -17.42
CA LYS A 204 13.31 5.23 -17.35
C LYS A 204 13.80 5.80 -16.02
N ILE A 205 13.89 5.00 -14.97
CA ILE A 205 14.36 5.41 -13.64
C ILE A 205 15.86 5.74 -13.73
N LYS A 206 16.24 6.95 -13.37
CA LYS A 206 17.61 7.48 -13.42
C LYS A 206 18.33 7.41 -12.07
N ALA A 207 17.59 7.30 -11.00
CA ALA A 207 18.10 7.25 -9.63
C ALA A 207 18.97 6.01 -9.38
N ASN A 208 19.96 6.14 -8.50
CA ASN A 208 20.58 4.96 -7.91
C ASN A 208 19.54 4.25 -7.06
N THR A 209 19.28 2.99 -7.34
CA THR A 209 18.14 2.31 -6.75
C THR A 209 18.59 1.14 -5.88
N LEU A 210 18.01 1.03 -4.68
CA LEU A 210 18.06 -0.17 -3.87
C LEU A 210 16.67 -0.78 -3.84
N VAL A 211 16.57 -2.03 -4.23
CA VAL A 211 15.33 -2.81 -4.16
C VAL A 211 15.51 -3.86 -3.07
N ILE A 212 14.55 -3.92 -2.15
CA ILE A 212 14.60 -4.83 -1.00
C ILE A 212 13.37 -5.75 -1.07
N GLY A 213 13.60 -7.06 -1.13
CA GLY A 213 12.57 -8.09 -1.08
C GLY A 213 12.51 -8.77 0.29
N VAL A 214 11.36 -9.32 0.64
CA VAL A 214 11.17 -10.14 1.84
C VAL A 214 10.98 -11.59 1.43
N THR A 215 11.78 -12.52 1.98
CA THR A 215 11.81 -13.92 1.55
C THR A 215 10.50 -14.67 1.77
N SER A 216 9.71 -14.27 2.76
CA SER A 216 8.44 -14.92 3.13
C SER A 216 7.20 -14.14 2.71
N ASP A 217 7.35 -13.06 1.93
CA ASP A 217 6.23 -12.23 1.46
C ASP A 217 5.40 -13.00 0.44
N ILE A 218 4.13 -13.26 0.76
CA ILE A 218 3.18 -13.92 -0.13
C ILE A 218 2.29 -12.93 -0.88
N LEU A 219 2.23 -11.67 -0.45
CA LEU A 219 1.47 -10.63 -1.13
C LEU A 219 2.24 -10.04 -2.31
N PHE A 220 3.53 -9.76 -2.09
CA PHE A 220 4.48 -9.32 -3.10
C PHE A 220 5.67 -10.30 -3.11
N PRO A 221 5.56 -11.45 -3.80
CA PRO A 221 6.61 -12.45 -3.86
C PRO A 221 7.96 -11.85 -4.28
N ILE A 222 9.04 -12.37 -3.71
CA ILE A 222 10.40 -11.82 -3.85
C ILE A 222 10.84 -11.70 -5.32
N GLU A 223 10.31 -12.55 -6.19
CA GLU A 223 10.56 -12.52 -7.64
C GLU A 223 10.08 -11.22 -8.29
N GLU A 224 9.03 -10.58 -7.74
CA GLU A 224 8.56 -9.30 -8.24
C GLU A 224 9.57 -8.17 -7.96
N GLN A 225 10.20 -8.18 -6.78
CA GLN A 225 11.26 -7.23 -6.44
C GLN A 225 12.54 -7.50 -7.22
N GLN A 226 12.92 -8.75 -7.39
CA GLN A 226 14.07 -9.12 -8.22
C GLN A 226 13.89 -8.61 -9.66
N ARG A 227 12.71 -8.79 -10.24
CA ARG A 227 12.37 -8.28 -11.56
C ARG A 227 12.50 -6.76 -11.68
N ILE A 228 12.12 -6.02 -10.63
CA ILE A 228 12.31 -4.56 -10.59
C ILE A 228 13.81 -4.23 -10.62
N ALA A 229 14.61 -4.89 -9.79
CA ALA A 229 16.04 -4.66 -9.72
C ALA A 229 16.75 -4.97 -11.05
N ASP A 230 16.39 -6.08 -11.68
CA ASP A 230 16.97 -6.49 -12.97
C ASP A 230 16.63 -5.51 -14.11
N SER A 231 15.54 -4.75 -13.97
CA SER A 231 15.05 -3.85 -15.03
C SER A 231 15.50 -2.41 -14.88
N ILE A 232 15.95 -1.98 -13.69
CA ILE A 232 16.43 -0.62 -13.45
C ILE A 232 17.94 -0.56 -13.68
N PRO A 233 18.47 0.35 -14.55
CA PRO A 233 19.88 0.34 -14.95
C PRO A 233 20.90 0.50 -13.82
N LYS A 234 20.51 1.14 -12.71
CA LYS A 234 21.38 1.43 -11.57
C LYS A 234 20.78 0.86 -10.28
N ALA A 235 20.30 -0.37 -10.33
CA ALA A 235 19.73 -1.01 -9.17
C ALA A 235 20.67 -2.04 -8.54
N ASN A 236 20.59 -2.13 -7.23
CA ASN A 236 21.06 -3.25 -6.43
C ASN A 236 19.87 -3.93 -5.78
N PHE A 237 19.98 -5.23 -5.52
CA PHE A 237 18.98 -6.02 -4.85
C PHE A 237 19.49 -6.49 -3.49
N ALA A 238 18.64 -6.42 -2.47
CA ALA A 238 18.88 -6.96 -1.16
C ALA A 238 17.65 -7.70 -0.65
N THR A 239 17.81 -8.55 0.37
CA THR A 239 16.73 -9.34 0.95
C THR A 239 16.68 -9.19 2.45
N ILE A 240 15.46 -9.18 3.00
CA ILE A 240 15.17 -9.36 4.42
C ILE A 240 14.73 -10.81 4.58
N ASP A 241 15.46 -11.58 5.37
CA ASP A 241 15.08 -12.95 5.74
C ASP A 241 14.24 -12.92 7.03
N SER A 242 12.95 -13.18 6.90
CA SER A 242 12.01 -13.03 8.00
C SER A 242 10.84 -14.01 7.87
N LEU A 243 10.26 -14.38 9.01
CA LEU A 243 9.01 -15.15 9.08
C LEU A 243 7.75 -14.28 8.97
N TYR A 244 7.89 -12.95 9.04
CA TYR A 244 6.75 -12.06 9.22
C TYR A 244 6.02 -11.66 7.93
N GLY A 245 6.37 -12.26 6.79
CA GLY A 245 5.71 -11.99 5.52
C GLY A 245 5.90 -10.55 5.07
N HIS A 246 4.87 -9.98 4.47
CA HIS A 246 4.91 -8.60 3.98
C HIS A 246 5.22 -7.57 5.07
N ASP A 247 4.76 -7.79 6.31
CA ASP A 247 5.02 -6.86 7.42
C ASP A 247 6.47 -6.88 7.93
N ALA A 248 7.34 -7.75 7.40
CA ALA A 248 8.72 -7.88 7.88
C ALA A 248 9.50 -6.56 7.85
N PHE A 249 9.34 -5.73 6.82
CA PHE A 249 10.02 -4.43 6.73
C PHE A 249 9.63 -3.42 7.82
N LEU A 250 8.56 -3.70 8.58
CA LEU A 250 8.13 -2.91 9.75
C LEU A 250 8.64 -3.49 11.06
N ILE A 251 9.14 -4.72 11.05
CA ILE A 251 9.48 -5.50 12.25
C ILE A 251 11.00 -5.72 12.36
N GLU A 252 11.64 -6.07 11.23
CA GLU A 252 13.07 -6.38 11.17
C GLU A 252 13.89 -5.09 11.03
N THR A 253 14.06 -4.39 12.13
CA THR A 253 14.73 -3.07 12.15
C THR A 253 16.26 -3.14 12.21
N GLU A 254 16.84 -4.33 12.39
CA GLU A 254 18.28 -4.54 12.55
C GLU A 254 18.97 -5.22 11.34
N GLN A 255 18.20 -5.53 10.27
CA GLN A 255 18.71 -6.15 9.05
C GLN A 255 19.09 -5.16 7.96
#